data_77ae0ea6f31774ae92a6a0dacbb02ef7
#
_entry.id   77ae0ea6f31774ae92a6a0dacbb02ef7
#
_cell.length_a   1.000
_cell.length_b   1.000
_cell.length_c   1.000
_cell.angle_alpha   90.00
_cell.angle_beta   90.00
_cell.angle_gamma   90.00
#
_symmetry.space_group_name_H-M   'P 1'
#
loop_
_entity.id
_entity.type
_entity.pdbx_description
1 polymer ?
#
loop_
_entity_poly.entity_id
_entity_poly.type
_entity_poly.pdbx_seq_one_letter_code
_entity_poly.pdbx_strand_id
1 'polypeptide(L)'
;MSSFNCSLYTDDSGYTCQNNSTRATFEVTKGKRYRLRLINTGAFTEFEFSIDNHTLSVIEADSTLVQPVTVNRLPIHIAQRYSVIIHTNQTSTNYWMRAQMITHCFSDDNPVLNPDVQALVTYTNTTDEPSDSADWSTALDLVCEDLSPSMLTPALVEIAPPPDQAFRVDISFQIGAYALDRAYINSTTWTAAKVPTLNQAVAGLKADNSTFNASGLSSAFDKASQFVISIPEYQVIDLLINSLDEGAHPFHLHGHQFWIMASGFGDFDWNSYATLNTTNPMRRDTLTIDAYGWTLIRFRADNPGLWALHCHISWHMESGLLMQFQSRNDIMSQWTIPSDVLALCSS
;
A
#
# COMPACT_ATOMS: atom_id res chain seq x y z
N MET A 1 -6.74 2.51 -17.36
CA MET A 1 -6.31 1.63 -18.45
C MET A 1 -5.23 2.37 -19.23
N SER A 2 -4.01 1.85 -19.24
CA SER A 2 -2.97 2.38 -20.11
C SER A 2 -3.44 2.17 -21.55
N SER A 3 -3.37 3.21 -22.40
CA SER A 3 -3.63 3.06 -23.83
C SER A 3 -2.43 2.35 -24.44
N PHE A 4 -2.52 1.05 -24.59
CA PHE A 4 -1.56 0.27 -25.36
C PHE A 4 -1.71 0.62 -26.84
N ASN A 5 -0.58 0.81 -27.53
CA ASN A 5 -0.61 0.84 -29.00
C ASN A 5 -0.68 -0.61 -29.50
N CYS A 6 -1.86 -1.04 -29.92
CA CYS A 6 -2.06 -2.41 -30.39
C CYS A 6 -1.19 -2.82 -31.56
N SER A 7 -0.61 -1.87 -32.32
CA SER A 7 0.31 -2.19 -33.42
C SER A 7 1.64 -2.78 -32.94
N LEU A 8 1.95 -2.62 -31.67
CA LEU A 8 3.16 -3.15 -31.02
C LEU A 8 2.90 -4.48 -30.26
N TYR A 9 1.64 -4.90 -30.25
CA TYR A 9 1.23 -6.12 -29.55
C TYR A 9 1.30 -7.31 -30.50
N THR A 10 2.21 -8.24 -30.24
CA THR A 10 2.28 -9.52 -30.94
C THR A 10 1.43 -10.55 -30.19
N ASP A 11 0.38 -11.03 -30.82
CA ASP A 11 -0.64 -11.87 -30.20
C ASP A 11 -0.20 -13.35 -30.10
N ASP A 12 0.61 -13.66 -29.10
CA ASP A 12 0.81 -15.03 -28.64
C ASP A 12 0.07 -15.34 -27.31
N SER A 13 -0.64 -14.36 -26.77
CA SER A 13 -1.25 -14.46 -25.43
C SER A 13 -2.71 -14.88 -25.45
N GLY A 14 -3.36 -14.93 -26.63
CA GLY A 14 -4.80 -15.18 -26.75
C GLY A 14 -5.71 -14.02 -26.30
N TYR A 15 -5.14 -12.84 -26.00
CA TYR A 15 -5.90 -11.64 -25.66
C TYR A 15 -6.10 -10.75 -26.90
N THR A 16 -7.26 -10.13 -26.99
CA THR A 16 -7.56 -9.15 -28.05
C THR A 16 -7.20 -7.74 -27.60
N CYS A 17 -6.29 -7.09 -28.29
CA CYS A 17 -5.97 -5.68 -28.07
C CYS A 17 -6.94 -4.81 -28.88
N GLN A 18 -7.52 -3.78 -28.27
CA GLN A 18 -8.39 -2.80 -28.93
C GLN A 18 -7.78 -1.41 -28.84
N ASN A 19 -7.54 -0.81 -29.99
CA ASN A 19 -7.28 0.62 -30.09
C ASN A 19 -8.59 1.41 -29.92
N ASN A 20 -8.49 2.62 -29.38
CA ASN A 20 -9.61 3.57 -29.27
C ASN A 20 -10.78 3.09 -28.39
N SER A 21 -10.49 2.47 -27.26
CA SER A 21 -11.51 2.25 -26.22
C SER A 21 -12.12 3.59 -25.80
N THR A 22 -13.45 3.61 -25.61
CA THR A 22 -14.14 4.81 -25.08
C THR A 22 -13.61 5.17 -23.70
N ARG A 23 -13.32 6.45 -23.49
CA ARG A 23 -12.91 6.94 -22.16
C ARG A 23 -14.09 6.88 -21.19
N ALA A 24 -13.78 6.65 -19.94
CA ALA A 24 -14.78 6.76 -18.87
C ALA A 24 -15.27 8.21 -18.79
N THR A 25 -16.58 8.40 -18.56
CA THR A 25 -17.22 9.70 -18.44
C THR A 25 -17.96 9.78 -17.13
N PHE A 26 -17.74 10.87 -16.40
CA PHE A 26 -18.36 11.17 -15.10
C PHE A 26 -19.25 12.40 -15.24
N GLU A 27 -20.55 12.21 -15.17
CA GLU A 27 -21.52 13.29 -15.23
C GLU A 27 -21.63 13.98 -13.88
N VAL A 28 -21.55 15.30 -13.88
CA VAL A 28 -21.64 16.11 -12.68
C VAL A 28 -22.61 17.28 -12.88
N THR A 29 -23.28 17.70 -11.81
CA THR A 29 -24.14 18.87 -11.80
C THR A 29 -23.39 20.08 -11.28
N LYS A 30 -23.43 21.19 -11.99
CA LYS A 30 -22.82 22.45 -11.58
C LYS A 30 -23.29 22.91 -10.21
N GLY A 31 -22.36 23.40 -9.39
CA GLY A 31 -22.61 23.92 -8.06
C GLY A 31 -22.78 22.85 -6.96
N LYS A 32 -22.56 21.59 -7.29
CA LYS A 32 -22.59 20.47 -6.33
C LYS A 32 -21.20 20.13 -5.84
N ARG A 33 -21.14 19.37 -4.76
CA ARG A 33 -19.93 18.74 -4.24
C ARG A 33 -20.05 17.23 -4.39
N TYR A 34 -18.99 16.61 -4.87
CA TYR A 34 -18.91 15.17 -5.06
C TYR A 34 -17.77 14.61 -4.25
N ARG A 35 -18.01 13.51 -3.57
CA ARG A 35 -16.97 12.70 -2.94
C ARG A 35 -16.53 11.65 -3.94
N LEU A 36 -15.29 11.74 -4.36
CA LEU A 36 -14.63 10.70 -5.15
C LEU A 36 -13.87 9.79 -4.19
N ARG A 37 -14.01 8.48 -4.40
CA ARG A 37 -13.21 7.46 -3.71
C ARG A 37 -12.18 6.94 -4.71
N LEU A 38 -10.95 7.26 -4.47
CA LEU A 38 -9.81 6.88 -5.30
C LEU A 38 -9.19 5.62 -4.72
N ILE A 39 -8.98 4.62 -5.56
CA ILE A 39 -8.39 3.33 -5.17
C ILE A 39 -7.39 2.96 -6.25
N ASN A 40 -6.10 2.88 -5.92
CA ASN A 40 -5.11 2.36 -6.85
C ASN A 40 -5.04 0.83 -6.72
N THR A 41 -5.60 0.13 -7.71
CA THR A 41 -5.62 -1.33 -7.80
C THR A 41 -4.59 -1.85 -8.81
N GLY A 42 -3.60 -1.05 -9.14
CA GLY A 42 -2.51 -1.43 -10.06
C GLY A 42 -1.64 -2.54 -9.47
N ALA A 43 -0.74 -3.07 -10.29
CA ALA A 43 0.23 -4.08 -9.88
C ALA A 43 1.60 -3.48 -9.54
N PHE A 44 1.83 -2.21 -9.91
CA PHE A 44 3.15 -1.59 -9.76
C PHE A 44 3.12 -0.10 -9.46
N THR A 45 2.51 0.72 -10.32
CA THR A 45 2.88 2.13 -10.43
C THR A 45 2.12 3.02 -9.45
N GLU A 46 2.79 4.07 -9.04
CA GLU A 46 2.19 5.25 -8.45
C GLU A 46 1.58 6.13 -9.53
N PHE A 47 0.46 6.76 -9.22
CA PHE A 47 -0.20 7.74 -10.07
C PHE A 47 -0.30 9.09 -9.38
N GLU A 48 -0.15 10.16 -10.14
CA GLU A 48 -0.63 11.48 -9.76
C GLU A 48 -2.04 11.70 -10.32
N PHE A 49 -3.02 11.78 -9.41
CA PHE A 49 -4.42 12.03 -9.77
C PHE A 49 -4.73 13.51 -9.74
N SER A 50 -5.38 14.02 -10.77
CA SER A 50 -5.86 15.41 -10.84
C SER A 50 -7.14 15.54 -11.65
N ILE A 51 -7.84 16.67 -11.50
CA ILE A 51 -8.92 17.09 -12.38
C ILE A 51 -8.61 18.52 -12.80
N ASP A 52 -8.58 18.77 -14.12
CA ASP A 52 -8.28 20.09 -14.62
C ASP A 52 -9.20 21.14 -14.02
N ASN A 53 -8.63 22.25 -13.57
CA ASN A 53 -9.33 23.38 -12.97
C ASN A 53 -10.10 23.08 -11.64
N HIS A 54 -10.01 21.88 -11.10
CA HIS A 54 -10.66 21.52 -9.83
C HIS A 54 -9.63 21.15 -8.78
N THR A 55 -9.70 21.82 -7.64
CA THR A 55 -8.93 21.42 -6.46
C THR A 55 -9.54 20.17 -5.82
N LEU A 56 -8.70 19.34 -5.23
CA LEU A 56 -9.06 18.14 -4.50
C LEU A 56 -8.96 18.42 -3.00
N SER A 57 -10.07 18.30 -2.28
CA SER A 57 -10.03 18.38 -0.81
C SER A 57 -9.98 16.96 -0.25
N VAL A 58 -8.78 16.52 0.18
CA VAL A 58 -8.57 15.20 0.79
C VAL A 58 -9.23 15.20 2.17
N ILE A 59 -10.12 14.23 2.40
CA ILE A 59 -10.88 14.08 3.65
C ILE A 59 -10.68 12.72 4.31
N GLU A 60 -10.04 11.78 3.64
CA GLU A 60 -9.79 10.44 4.13
C GLU A 60 -8.58 9.84 3.41
N ALA A 61 -7.74 9.12 4.14
CA ALA A 61 -6.66 8.29 3.61
C ALA A 61 -6.68 6.93 4.33
N ASP A 62 -6.74 5.83 3.56
CA ASP A 62 -6.79 4.44 4.03
C ASP A 62 -7.75 4.24 5.22
N SER A 63 -9.02 4.67 5.05
CA SER A 63 -10.07 4.57 6.06
C SER A 63 -9.92 5.52 7.29
N THR A 64 -8.86 6.33 7.36
CA THR A 64 -8.71 7.36 8.39
C THR A 64 -9.24 8.69 7.88
N LEU A 65 -10.30 9.20 8.54
CA LEU A 65 -10.79 10.56 8.27
C LEU A 65 -9.73 11.58 8.70
N VAL A 66 -9.48 12.56 7.85
CA VAL A 66 -8.52 13.63 8.11
C VAL A 66 -9.18 15.01 8.05
N GLN A 67 -8.56 15.99 8.69
CA GLN A 67 -8.91 17.39 8.46
C GLN A 67 -8.71 17.69 6.98
N PRO A 68 -9.63 18.40 6.32
CA PRO A 68 -9.54 18.63 4.88
C PRO A 68 -8.24 19.32 4.47
N VAL A 69 -7.51 18.69 3.56
CA VAL A 69 -6.29 19.22 2.94
C VAL A 69 -6.55 19.44 1.46
N THR A 70 -6.27 20.63 0.95
CA THR A 70 -6.50 20.95 -0.47
C THR A 70 -5.21 20.79 -1.27
N VAL A 71 -5.30 19.98 -2.31
CA VAL A 71 -4.22 19.75 -3.29
C VAL A 71 -4.74 19.90 -4.71
N ASN A 72 -3.86 20.17 -5.65
CA ASN A 72 -4.18 20.19 -7.08
C ASN A 72 -3.96 18.82 -7.73
N ARG A 73 -2.93 18.13 -7.27
CA ARG A 73 -2.54 16.78 -7.66
C ARG A 73 -2.41 15.94 -6.41
N LEU A 74 -2.75 14.67 -6.50
CA LEU A 74 -2.69 13.72 -5.39
C LEU A 74 -1.90 12.50 -5.81
N PRO A 75 -0.70 12.29 -5.24
CA PRO A 75 0.01 11.03 -5.43
C PRO A 75 -0.75 9.90 -4.76
N ILE A 76 -0.89 8.79 -5.46
CA ILE A 76 -1.57 7.60 -4.96
C ILE A 76 -0.81 6.35 -5.38
N HIS A 77 -0.10 5.76 -4.45
CA HIS A 77 0.60 4.51 -4.67
C HIS A 77 -0.36 3.31 -4.67
N ILE A 78 0.10 2.15 -5.16
CA ILE A 78 -0.74 0.94 -5.15
C ILE A 78 -1.16 0.60 -3.71
N ALA A 79 -2.35 0.03 -3.58
CA ALA A 79 -3.07 -0.25 -2.34
C ALA A 79 -3.51 0.97 -1.53
N GLN A 80 -3.07 2.17 -1.85
CA GLN A 80 -3.58 3.36 -1.18
C GLN A 80 -4.98 3.71 -1.65
N ARG A 81 -5.76 4.28 -0.74
CA ARG A 81 -7.10 4.79 -1.01
C ARG A 81 -7.22 6.17 -0.42
N TYR A 82 -7.86 7.06 -1.18
CA TYR A 82 -8.20 8.39 -0.71
C TYR A 82 -9.67 8.70 -1.00
N SER A 83 -10.30 9.47 -0.13
CA SER A 83 -11.55 10.16 -0.46
C SER A 83 -11.27 11.65 -0.60
N VAL A 84 -11.67 12.21 -1.72
CA VAL A 84 -11.53 13.64 -2.00
C VAL A 84 -12.89 14.26 -2.29
N ILE A 85 -13.07 15.52 -1.89
CA ILE A 85 -14.23 16.33 -2.30
C ILE A 85 -13.79 17.24 -3.43
N ILE A 86 -14.56 17.23 -4.50
CA ILE A 86 -14.48 18.21 -5.58
C ILE A 86 -15.70 19.13 -5.54
N HIS A 87 -15.52 20.40 -5.89
CA HIS A 87 -16.60 21.34 -6.06
C HIS A 87 -16.77 21.69 -7.53
N THR A 88 -17.93 21.32 -8.11
CA THR A 88 -18.22 21.49 -9.53
C THR A 88 -18.74 22.90 -9.81
N ASN A 89 -17.87 23.91 -9.68
CA ASN A 89 -18.19 25.33 -9.81
C ASN A 89 -17.55 26.00 -11.03
N GLN A 90 -16.96 25.21 -11.92
CA GLN A 90 -16.26 25.73 -13.08
C GLN A 90 -17.21 26.15 -14.22
N THR A 91 -16.67 26.83 -15.23
CA THR A 91 -17.46 27.49 -16.28
C THR A 91 -17.57 26.73 -17.58
N SER A 92 -16.57 25.93 -17.94
CA SER A 92 -16.59 25.09 -19.14
C SER A 92 -17.52 23.90 -19.01
N THR A 93 -17.75 23.21 -20.11
CA THR A 93 -18.68 22.08 -20.17
C THR A 93 -18.03 20.78 -19.75
N ASN A 94 -16.76 20.58 -20.10
CA ASN A 94 -16.02 19.34 -19.88
C ASN A 94 -14.61 19.64 -19.37
N TYR A 95 -14.05 18.69 -18.59
CA TYR A 95 -12.71 18.75 -18.01
C TYR A 95 -12.06 17.38 -18.05
N TRP A 96 -10.74 17.34 -18.24
CA TRP A 96 -10.00 16.11 -18.08
C TRP A 96 -9.85 15.74 -16.60
N MET A 97 -10.14 14.50 -16.29
CA MET A 97 -9.70 13.80 -15.09
C MET A 97 -8.48 12.97 -15.49
N ARG A 98 -7.38 13.16 -14.80
CA ARG A 98 -6.08 12.57 -15.15
C ARG A 98 -5.61 11.62 -14.07
N ALA A 99 -4.99 10.53 -14.48
CA ALA A 99 -4.16 9.69 -13.65
C ALA A 99 -2.85 9.47 -14.42
N GLN A 100 -1.82 10.23 -14.06
CA GLN A 100 -0.51 10.19 -14.71
C GLN A 100 0.40 9.25 -13.95
N MET A 101 0.98 8.27 -14.66
CA MET A 101 1.98 7.39 -14.06
C MET A 101 3.26 8.16 -13.78
N ILE A 102 3.82 7.97 -12.60
CA ILE A 102 5.08 8.61 -12.21
C ILE A 102 6.23 7.73 -12.71
N THR A 103 6.56 7.91 -14.00
CA THR A 103 7.52 7.03 -14.70
C THR A 103 8.97 7.23 -14.31
N HIS A 104 9.33 8.40 -13.75
CA HIS A 104 10.69 8.61 -13.25
C HIS A 104 11.07 7.76 -12.04
N CYS A 105 10.08 7.11 -11.40
CA CYS A 105 10.29 6.13 -10.35
C CYS A 105 10.52 4.70 -10.88
N PHE A 106 10.57 4.53 -12.19
CA PHE A 106 10.83 3.23 -12.81
C PHE A 106 12.33 3.01 -12.96
N SER A 107 12.79 1.79 -12.71
CA SER A 107 14.18 1.41 -12.94
C SER A 107 14.53 1.40 -14.44
N ASP A 108 13.54 1.09 -15.29
CA ASP A 108 13.72 0.94 -16.72
C ASP A 108 12.63 1.68 -17.50
N ASP A 109 13.02 2.33 -18.59
CA ASP A 109 12.08 2.97 -19.51
C ASP A 109 11.28 1.92 -20.28
N ASN A 110 9.95 2.11 -20.34
CA ASN A 110 9.08 1.33 -21.22
C ASN A 110 8.59 2.20 -22.37
N PRO A 111 9.21 2.12 -23.59
CA PRO A 111 8.92 3.01 -24.69
C PRO A 111 7.52 2.82 -25.31
N VAL A 112 6.83 1.72 -24.96
CA VAL A 112 5.46 1.45 -25.43
C VAL A 112 4.39 1.84 -24.43
N LEU A 113 4.79 2.29 -23.24
CA LEU A 113 3.88 2.73 -22.19
C LEU A 113 3.34 4.13 -22.51
N ASN A 114 2.03 4.29 -22.42
CA ASN A 114 1.43 5.63 -22.33
C ASN A 114 1.16 5.93 -20.85
N PRO A 115 1.91 6.85 -20.24
CA PRO A 115 1.74 7.17 -18.82
C PRO A 115 0.49 8.00 -18.54
N ASP A 116 -0.10 8.66 -19.57
CA ASP A 116 -1.23 9.58 -19.40
C ASP A 116 -2.56 8.83 -19.54
N VAL A 117 -3.21 8.56 -18.44
CA VAL A 117 -4.56 7.99 -18.41
C VAL A 117 -5.56 9.11 -18.15
N GLN A 118 -6.57 9.19 -19.02
CA GLN A 118 -7.56 10.26 -19.00
C GLN A 118 -8.99 9.72 -18.97
N ALA A 119 -9.85 10.42 -18.23
CA ALA A 119 -11.30 10.28 -18.24
C ALA A 119 -11.95 11.67 -18.38
N LEU A 120 -13.23 11.70 -18.68
CA LEU A 120 -13.97 12.93 -18.88
C LEU A 120 -14.86 13.23 -17.66
N VAL A 121 -14.78 14.47 -17.17
CA VAL A 121 -15.77 15.04 -16.25
C VAL A 121 -16.65 15.99 -17.05
N THR A 122 -17.96 15.70 -17.18
CA THR A 122 -18.90 16.48 -18.00
C THR A 122 -19.98 17.13 -17.14
N TYR A 123 -20.24 18.41 -17.44
CA TYR A 123 -21.29 19.22 -16.82
C TYR A 123 -22.58 19.26 -17.65
N THR A 124 -22.52 18.81 -18.91
CA THR A 124 -23.59 18.94 -19.90
C THR A 124 -23.97 17.62 -20.56
N ASN A 125 -23.46 16.52 -20.02
CA ASN A 125 -23.71 15.18 -20.57
C ASN A 125 -23.29 15.03 -22.05
N THR A 126 -22.16 15.65 -22.43
CA THR A 126 -21.53 15.47 -23.74
C THR A 126 -20.25 14.68 -23.59
N THR A 127 -19.87 13.99 -24.68
CA THR A 127 -18.62 13.25 -24.75
C THR A 127 -17.53 14.00 -25.54
N ASP A 128 -17.78 15.27 -25.84
CA ASP A 128 -16.82 16.09 -26.57
C ASP A 128 -15.56 16.32 -25.75
N GLU A 129 -14.42 16.30 -26.41
CA GLU A 129 -13.15 16.61 -25.75
C GLU A 129 -13.16 18.06 -25.22
N PRO A 130 -12.60 18.31 -24.03
CA PRO A 130 -12.57 19.65 -23.46
C PRO A 130 -11.73 20.59 -24.29
N SER A 131 -12.32 21.70 -24.77
CA SER A 131 -11.60 22.71 -25.55
C SER A 131 -10.75 23.67 -24.72
N ASP A 132 -11.19 23.90 -23.47
CA ASP A 132 -10.61 24.89 -22.55
C ASP A 132 -10.03 24.29 -21.27
N SER A 133 -9.89 22.97 -21.26
CA SER A 133 -9.33 22.24 -20.14
C SER A 133 -7.82 22.18 -20.28
N ALA A 134 -7.11 22.68 -19.29
CA ALA A 134 -5.65 22.66 -19.23
C ALA A 134 -5.20 21.99 -17.93
N ASP A 135 -4.19 21.17 -18.04
CA ASP A 135 -3.54 20.59 -16.89
C ASP A 135 -3.00 21.69 -15.95
N TRP A 136 -2.83 21.33 -14.68
CA TRP A 136 -2.28 22.25 -13.70
C TRP A 136 -0.88 22.72 -14.12
N SER A 137 -0.64 24.01 -13.99
CA SER A 137 0.65 24.64 -14.39
C SER A 137 1.81 24.27 -13.46
N THR A 138 1.51 23.74 -12.27
CA THR A 138 2.52 23.15 -11.38
C THR A 138 3.03 21.87 -12.03
N ALA A 139 4.35 21.75 -12.17
CA ALA A 139 4.98 20.53 -12.64
C ALA A 139 4.52 19.34 -11.78
N LEU A 140 4.52 18.14 -12.39
CA LEU A 140 4.43 16.89 -11.66
C LEU A 140 5.53 16.88 -10.59
N ASP A 141 5.20 16.40 -9.41
CA ASP A 141 6.22 16.14 -8.42
C ASP A 141 7.11 15.01 -8.96
N LEU A 142 8.44 15.24 -8.97
CA LEU A 142 9.41 14.26 -9.43
C LEU A 142 9.96 13.41 -8.28
N VAL A 143 9.22 13.33 -7.17
CA VAL A 143 9.57 12.51 -6.00
C VAL A 143 8.68 11.28 -5.97
N CYS A 144 9.26 10.13 -5.64
CA CYS A 144 8.54 8.86 -5.53
C CYS A 144 8.03 8.67 -4.08
N GLU A 145 7.28 9.66 -3.60
CA GLU A 145 6.85 9.75 -2.21
C GLU A 145 5.33 9.83 -2.09
N ASP A 146 4.80 9.27 -1.03
CA ASP A 146 3.41 9.45 -0.65
C ASP A 146 3.09 10.93 -0.39
N LEU A 147 1.80 11.28 -0.46
CA LEU A 147 1.35 12.53 0.16
C LEU A 147 1.82 12.55 1.62
N SER A 148 2.68 13.53 1.94
CA SER A 148 3.37 13.55 3.23
C SER A 148 2.42 13.33 4.41
N PRO A 149 2.68 12.34 5.29
CA PRO A 149 1.88 12.12 6.48
C PRO A 149 1.74 13.36 7.37
N SER A 150 2.71 14.26 7.33
CA SER A 150 2.67 15.51 8.09
C SER A 150 1.60 16.51 7.60
N MET A 151 1.16 16.39 6.36
CA MET A 151 0.04 17.18 5.82
C MET A 151 -1.32 16.63 6.27
N LEU A 152 -1.37 15.37 6.70
CA LEU A 152 -2.61 14.66 7.02
C LEU A 152 -2.81 14.60 8.53
N THR A 153 -3.75 15.38 9.05
CA THR A 153 -4.11 15.35 10.47
C THR A 153 -5.39 14.54 10.65
N PRO A 154 -5.35 13.39 11.35
CA PRO A 154 -6.58 12.63 11.64
C PRO A 154 -7.65 13.49 12.32
N ALA A 155 -8.90 13.41 11.82
CA ALA A 155 -10.01 14.21 12.34
C ALA A 155 -10.45 13.75 13.74
N LEU A 156 -10.28 12.45 14.03
CA LEU A 156 -10.49 11.90 15.36
C LEU A 156 -9.12 11.74 16.04
N VAL A 157 -8.92 12.47 17.11
CA VAL A 157 -7.68 12.39 17.88
C VAL A 157 -7.57 11.03 18.55
N GLU A 158 -6.43 10.37 18.34
CA GLU A 158 -6.10 9.11 18.99
C GLU A 158 -4.63 9.09 19.37
N ILE A 159 -4.38 8.93 20.67
CA ILE A 159 -3.03 8.85 21.19
C ILE A 159 -2.44 7.48 20.85
N ALA A 160 -1.26 7.47 20.24
CA ALA A 160 -0.50 6.24 20.06
C ALA A 160 0.00 5.75 21.43
N PRO A 161 -0.45 4.57 21.90
CA PRO A 161 -0.04 4.07 23.22
C PRO A 161 1.45 3.70 23.22
N PRO A 162 2.11 3.63 24.39
CA PRO A 162 3.49 3.16 24.45
C PRO A 162 3.58 1.72 23.93
N PRO A 163 4.69 1.35 23.26
CA PRO A 163 4.86 0.00 22.77
C PRO A 163 5.28 -0.96 23.89
N ASP A 164 4.81 -2.20 23.78
CA ASP A 164 5.23 -3.31 24.64
C ASP A 164 6.48 -3.99 24.06
N GLN A 165 6.59 -4.02 22.71
CA GLN A 165 7.69 -4.63 21.97
C GLN A 165 8.09 -3.76 20.79
N ALA A 166 9.35 -3.87 20.39
CA ALA A 166 9.89 -3.25 19.20
C ALA A 166 10.66 -4.26 18.35
N PHE A 167 10.40 -4.26 17.06
CA PHE A 167 11.09 -5.09 16.08
C PHE A 167 11.71 -4.21 15.01
N ARG A 168 12.82 -4.69 14.42
CA ARG A 168 13.41 -4.13 13.22
C ARG A 168 13.41 -5.19 12.13
N VAL A 169 13.03 -4.76 10.93
CA VAL A 169 13.15 -5.55 9.71
C VAL A 169 13.92 -4.74 8.66
N ASP A 170 14.90 -5.37 8.06
CA ASP A 170 15.66 -4.82 6.94
C ASP A 170 15.20 -5.51 5.67
N ILE A 171 14.82 -4.71 4.66
CA ILE A 171 14.41 -5.22 3.35
C ILE A 171 15.52 -5.01 2.34
N SER A 172 15.74 -6.00 1.47
CA SER A 172 16.74 -5.93 0.41
C SER A 172 16.37 -6.79 -0.78
N PHE A 173 16.95 -6.46 -1.92
CA PHE A 173 16.91 -7.30 -3.11
C PHE A 173 18.30 -7.85 -3.40
N GLN A 174 18.38 -9.08 -3.89
CA GLN A 174 19.63 -9.72 -4.26
C GLN A 174 19.43 -10.52 -5.54
N ILE A 175 20.37 -10.37 -6.46
CA ILE A 175 20.41 -11.18 -7.68
C ILE A 175 20.95 -12.57 -7.29
N GLY A 176 20.06 -13.56 -7.34
CA GLY A 176 20.38 -14.94 -7.03
C GLY A 176 20.90 -15.73 -8.23
N ALA A 177 20.95 -17.06 -8.08
CA ALA A 177 21.26 -17.96 -9.18
C ALA A 177 20.30 -17.73 -10.37
N TYR A 178 20.81 -17.86 -11.58
CA TYR A 178 20.08 -17.62 -12.83
C TYR A 178 19.63 -16.18 -13.07
N ALA A 179 20.30 -15.19 -12.43
CA ALA A 179 19.95 -13.77 -12.50
C ALA A 179 18.48 -13.48 -12.12
N LEU A 180 17.94 -14.25 -11.19
CA LEU A 180 16.61 -14.01 -10.63
C LEU A 180 16.74 -13.12 -9.38
N ASP A 181 16.05 -11.99 -9.40
CA ASP A 181 15.94 -11.14 -8.24
C ASP A 181 15.09 -11.81 -7.16
N ARG A 182 15.62 -11.79 -5.94
CA ARG A 182 14.91 -12.25 -4.75
C ARG A 182 14.88 -11.13 -3.74
N ALA A 183 13.68 -10.94 -3.17
CA ALA A 183 13.48 -10.01 -2.09
C ALA A 183 13.63 -10.70 -0.74
N TYR A 184 14.19 -10.01 0.22
CA TYR A 184 14.47 -10.53 1.56
C TYR A 184 13.95 -9.59 2.63
N ILE A 185 13.41 -10.18 3.68
CA ILE A 185 13.19 -9.53 4.97
C ILE A 185 14.06 -10.26 6.00
N ASN A 186 15.01 -9.54 6.59
CA ASN A 186 15.99 -10.11 7.55
C ASN A 186 16.63 -11.40 7.05
N SER A 187 17.09 -11.43 5.79
CA SER A 187 17.71 -12.59 5.13
C SER A 187 16.76 -13.76 4.83
N THR A 188 15.47 -13.62 5.04
CA THR A 188 14.45 -14.61 4.64
C THR A 188 13.75 -14.13 3.38
N THR A 189 13.74 -14.95 2.33
CA THR A 189 12.86 -14.76 1.16
C THR A 189 11.60 -15.58 1.35
N TRP A 190 10.45 -14.92 1.29
CA TRP A 190 9.18 -15.64 1.49
C TRP A 190 8.96 -16.64 0.37
N THR A 191 8.64 -17.86 0.77
CA THR A 191 8.22 -18.91 -0.15
C THR A 191 6.85 -19.42 0.30
N ALA A 192 5.90 -19.49 -0.64
CA ALA A 192 4.55 -19.94 -0.33
C ALA A 192 4.55 -21.33 0.29
N ALA A 193 3.85 -21.47 1.40
CA ALA A 193 3.70 -22.76 2.07
C ALA A 193 2.76 -23.67 1.28
N LYS A 194 3.00 -24.99 1.36
CA LYS A 194 2.08 -26.00 0.81
C LYS A 194 0.74 -26.05 1.56
N VAL A 195 0.76 -25.67 2.83
CA VAL A 195 -0.41 -25.61 3.70
C VAL A 195 -0.63 -24.14 4.09
N PRO A 196 -1.87 -23.63 4.12
CA PRO A 196 -2.14 -22.28 4.57
C PRO A 196 -1.49 -22.00 5.93
N THR A 197 -0.83 -20.86 6.05
CA THR A 197 -0.07 -20.52 7.26
C THR A 197 -0.93 -20.48 8.51
N LEU A 198 -2.21 -20.10 8.40
CA LEU A 198 -3.15 -20.17 9.51
C LEU A 198 -3.35 -21.59 10.03
N ASN A 199 -3.49 -22.57 9.14
CA ASN A 199 -3.64 -23.97 9.51
C ASN A 199 -2.38 -24.48 10.23
N GLN A 200 -1.21 -24.10 9.71
CA GLN A 200 0.08 -24.45 10.29
C GLN A 200 0.25 -23.83 11.69
N ALA A 201 -0.08 -22.56 11.87
CA ALA A 201 -0.02 -21.87 13.15
C ALA A 201 -0.94 -22.51 14.19
N VAL A 202 -2.21 -22.75 13.85
CA VAL A 202 -3.19 -23.37 14.77
C VAL A 202 -2.76 -24.78 15.16
N ALA A 203 -2.23 -25.56 14.22
CA ALA A 203 -1.70 -26.90 14.52
C ALA A 203 -0.48 -26.83 15.46
N GLY A 204 0.45 -25.91 15.21
CA GLY A 204 1.60 -25.67 16.07
C GLY A 204 1.21 -25.28 17.50
N LEU A 205 0.26 -24.33 17.66
CA LEU A 205 -0.26 -23.89 18.96
C LEU A 205 -0.87 -25.03 19.78
N LYS A 206 -1.46 -26.02 19.12
CA LYS A 206 -2.03 -27.21 19.78
C LYS A 206 -0.98 -28.25 20.15
N ALA A 207 0.10 -28.32 19.39
CA ALA A 207 1.16 -29.32 19.63
C ALA A 207 2.09 -28.92 20.79
N ASP A 208 2.39 -27.64 20.94
CA ASP A 208 3.30 -27.15 21.98
C ASP A 208 2.93 -25.72 22.45
N ASN A 209 2.25 -25.65 23.59
CA ASN A 209 1.85 -24.39 24.22
C ASN A 209 3.03 -23.58 24.78
N SER A 210 4.20 -24.18 25.00
CA SER A 210 5.33 -23.51 25.67
C SER A 210 6.11 -22.57 24.75
N THR A 211 6.12 -22.84 23.45
CA THR A 211 6.89 -22.10 22.46
C THR A 211 6.22 -20.79 22.00
N PHE A 212 4.96 -20.58 22.35
CA PHE A 212 4.15 -19.48 21.87
C PHE A 212 3.94 -18.35 22.89
N ASN A 213 4.53 -18.45 24.07
CA ASN A 213 4.35 -17.48 25.15
C ASN A 213 5.36 -16.32 25.09
N ALA A 214 6.28 -16.32 24.13
CA ALA A 214 7.25 -15.24 23.93
C ALA A 214 7.03 -14.52 22.60
N SER A 215 7.11 -13.20 22.62
CA SER A 215 7.16 -12.42 21.39
C SER A 215 8.49 -12.68 20.65
N GLY A 216 8.42 -12.90 19.35
CA GLY A 216 9.60 -13.16 18.54
C GLY A 216 9.31 -14.08 17.36
N LEU A 217 10.35 -14.67 16.78
CA LEU A 217 10.16 -15.56 15.62
C LEU A 217 9.35 -16.81 16.03
N SER A 218 8.28 -17.07 15.26
CA SER A 218 7.42 -18.23 15.48
C SER A 218 8.18 -19.53 15.14
N SER A 219 8.16 -20.48 16.08
CA SER A 219 8.77 -21.80 15.88
C SER A 219 7.91 -22.76 15.03
N ALA A 220 6.68 -22.37 14.70
CA ALA A 220 5.81 -23.17 13.82
C ALA A 220 6.21 -23.10 12.33
N PHE A 221 7.12 -22.19 12.00
CA PHE A 221 7.50 -21.89 10.62
C PHE A 221 8.98 -22.11 10.35
N ASP A 222 9.30 -22.48 9.11
CA ASP A 222 10.69 -22.57 8.67
C ASP A 222 11.24 -21.16 8.42
N LYS A 223 12.17 -20.74 9.25
CA LYS A 223 12.80 -19.41 9.20
C LYS A 223 13.57 -19.15 7.89
N ALA A 224 13.93 -20.17 7.15
CA ALA A 224 14.63 -20.00 5.88
C ALA A 224 13.68 -19.56 4.76
N SER A 225 12.39 -19.85 4.91
CA SER A 225 11.37 -19.60 3.87
C SER A 225 10.17 -18.78 4.33
N GLN A 226 10.00 -18.60 5.65
CA GLN A 226 8.83 -17.91 6.20
C GLN A 226 9.22 -17.09 7.43
N PHE A 227 9.27 -15.77 7.27
CA PHE A 227 9.55 -14.88 8.39
C PHE A 227 8.22 -14.52 9.07
N VAL A 228 7.98 -15.12 10.25
CA VAL A 228 6.75 -14.93 11.03
C VAL A 228 7.10 -14.48 12.44
N ILE A 229 6.61 -13.31 12.85
CA ILE A 229 6.72 -12.81 14.21
C ILE A 229 5.49 -13.25 15.00
N SER A 230 5.71 -13.96 16.10
CA SER A 230 4.68 -14.39 17.05
C SER A 230 4.43 -13.31 18.09
N ILE A 231 3.16 -12.98 18.33
CA ILE A 231 2.68 -12.05 19.35
C ILE A 231 1.66 -12.80 20.20
N PRO A 232 2.06 -13.26 21.40
CA PRO A 232 1.28 -14.23 22.17
C PRO A 232 -0.06 -13.71 22.68
N GLU A 233 -0.12 -12.45 23.05
CA GLU A 233 -1.31 -11.79 23.61
C GLU A 233 -1.46 -10.37 23.05
N TYR A 234 -2.46 -9.63 23.50
CA TYR A 234 -2.58 -8.22 23.15
C TYR A 234 -1.29 -7.47 23.49
N GLN A 235 -0.69 -6.86 22.49
CA GLN A 235 0.50 -6.01 22.63
C GLN A 235 0.42 -4.84 21.65
N VAL A 236 1.09 -3.76 22.02
CA VAL A 236 1.39 -2.64 21.14
C VAL A 236 2.79 -2.85 20.56
N ILE A 237 2.89 -2.87 19.26
CA ILE A 237 4.11 -3.22 18.56
C ILE A 237 4.66 -2.00 17.82
N ASP A 238 5.93 -1.72 18.02
CA ASP A 238 6.71 -0.87 17.14
C ASP A 238 7.44 -1.75 16.12
N LEU A 239 7.32 -1.37 14.86
CA LEU A 239 8.06 -1.99 13.77
C LEU A 239 8.84 -0.93 12.99
N LEU A 240 10.16 -1.01 13.06
CA LEU A 240 11.05 -0.25 12.21
C LEU A 240 11.30 -1.06 10.93
N ILE A 241 10.86 -0.55 9.79
CA ILE A 241 11.12 -1.13 8.48
C ILE A 241 12.20 -0.26 7.83
N ASN A 242 13.33 -0.87 7.48
CA ASN A 242 14.48 -0.19 6.92
C ASN A 242 14.77 -0.75 5.52
N SER A 243 14.82 0.11 4.51
CA SER A 243 15.11 -0.27 3.14
C SER A 243 16.60 -0.17 2.84
N LEU A 244 17.17 -1.27 2.34
CA LEU A 244 18.53 -1.31 1.80
C LEU A 244 18.50 -1.32 0.27
N ASP A 245 17.34 -1.07 -0.32
CA ASP A 245 17.09 -1.08 -1.76
C ASP A 245 16.98 0.33 -2.34
N GLU A 246 17.29 0.46 -3.63
CA GLU A 246 17.25 1.72 -4.37
C GLU A 246 15.84 2.14 -4.81
N GLY A 247 14.87 1.23 -4.69
CA GLY A 247 13.47 1.48 -5.03
C GLY A 247 12.60 1.86 -3.84
N ALA A 248 11.51 2.55 -4.10
CA ALA A 248 10.46 2.79 -3.12
C ALA A 248 9.49 1.59 -3.05
N HIS A 249 9.04 1.25 -1.85
CA HIS A 249 8.21 0.07 -1.60
C HIS A 249 6.94 0.42 -0.83
N PRO A 250 5.75 0.34 -1.46
CA PRO A 250 4.47 0.47 -0.75
C PRO A 250 4.19 -0.79 0.07
N PHE A 251 4.33 -0.69 1.38
CA PHE A 251 4.04 -1.77 2.32
C PHE A 251 2.62 -1.69 2.85
N HIS A 252 1.93 -2.82 2.86
CA HIS A 252 0.59 -2.98 3.40
C HIS A 252 0.58 -4.00 4.54
N LEU A 253 -0.06 -3.63 5.65
CA LEU A 253 -0.31 -4.52 6.78
C LEU A 253 -1.78 -4.95 6.78
N HIS A 254 -2.01 -6.25 6.64
CA HIS A 254 -3.34 -6.82 6.71
C HIS A 254 -3.92 -6.75 8.13
N GLY A 255 -5.22 -6.57 8.22
CA GLY A 255 -6.01 -6.74 9.44
C GLY A 255 -5.80 -5.68 10.53
N HIS A 256 -4.91 -4.71 10.33
CA HIS A 256 -4.59 -3.68 11.31
C HIS A 256 -4.44 -2.30 10.65
N GLN A 257 -4.78 -1.26 11.39
CA GLN A 257 -4.27 0.09 11.14
C GLN A 257 -3.05 0.34 12.02
N PHE A 258 -2.10 1.10 11.50
CA PHE A 258 -0.91 1.53 12.24
C PHE A 258 -0.80 3.06 12.27
N TRP A 259 -0.17 3.57 13.31
CA TRP A 259 0.32 4.94 13.36
C TRP A 259 1.66 5.02 12.65
N ILE A 260 1.83 6.03 11.82
CA ILE A 260 3.14 6.41 11.27
C ILE A 260 3.83 7.28 12.33
N MET A 261 4.83 6.72 12.99
CA MET A 261 5.51 7.40 14.09
C MET A 261 6.60 8.34 13.59
N ALA A 262 7.37 7.90 12.59
CA ALA A 262 8.39 8.67 11.91
C ALA A 262 8.86 7.96 10.65
N SER A 263 9.45 8.71 9.72
CA SER A 263 10.18 8.20 8.56
C SER A 263 11.41 9.07 8.30
N GLY A 264 12.37 8.54 7.56
CA GLY A 264 13.58 9.26 7.19
C GLY A 264 14.53 8.43 6.36
N PHE A 265 15.70 9.00 6.07
CA PHE A 265 16.76 8.36 5.27
C PHE A 265 17.93 7.94 6.16
N GLY A 266 18.70 6.96 5.70
CA GLY A 266 19.84 6.43 6.45
C GLY A 266 19.40 5.57 7.63
N ASP A 267 20.13 5.65 8.74
CA ASP A 267 19.83 4.87 9.95
C ASP A 267 18.91 5.66 10.90
N PHE A 268 17.95 4.95 11.51
CA PHE A 268 17.10 5.52 12.54
C PHE A 268 17.90 5.87 13.80
N ASP A 269 17.85 7.14 14.22
CA ASP A 269 18.46 7.56 15.47
C ASP A 269 17.57 7.25 16.68
N TRP A 270 17.93 6.21 17.42
CA TRP A 270 17.22 5.80 18.64
C TRP A 270 17.21 6.85 19.76
N ASN A 271 18.10 7.84 19.72
CA ASN A 271 18.06 8.94 20.68
C ASN A 271 16.87 9.87 20.42
N SER A 272 16.38 9.93 19.18
CA SER A 272 15.18 10.70 18.82
C SER A 272 13.87 10.03 19.23
N TYR A 273 13.90 8.76 19.63
CA TYR A 273 12.70 7.98 19.93
C TYR A 273 11.80 8.63 20.99
N ALA A 274 12.39 9.23 22.03
CA ALA A 274 11.66 9.91 23.09
C ALA A 274 10.93 11.19 22.63
N THR A 275 11.26 11.72 21.46
CA THR A 275 10.67 12.95 20.90
C THR A 275 9.57 12.68 19.87
N LEU A 276 9.23 11.42 19.61
CA LEU A 276 8.19 11.05 18.65
C LEU A 276 6.83 11.65 19.03
N ASN A 277 6.12 12.16 18.05
CA ASN A 277 4.76 12.65 18.27
C ASN A 277 3.81 11.46 18.49
N THR A 278 3.28 11.32 19.69
CA THR A 278 2.31 10.29 20.05
C THR A 278 0.88 10.80 20.15
N THR A 279 0.66 12.12 20.06
CA THR A 279 -0.63 12.73 20.39
C THR A 279 -1.71 12.43 19.36
N ASN A 280 -1.41 12.51 18.07
CA ASN A 280 -2.34 12.18 16.99
C ASN A 280 -1.57 11.90 15.68
N PRO A 281 -0.69 10.90 15.64
CA PRO A 281 0.01 10.56 14.41
C PRO A 281 -0.96 10.10 13.33
N MET A 282 -0.58 10.24 12.05
CA MET A 282 -1.38 9.72 10.95
C MET A 282 -1.53 8.22 11.07
N ARG A 283 -2.75 7.73 10.83
CA ARG A 283 -3.07 6.29 10.79
C ARG A 283 -3.34 5.85 9.37
N ARG A 284 -2.71 4.76 8.97
CA ARG A 284 -2.89 4.11 7.67
C ARG A 284 -2.80 2.59 7.81
N ASP A 285 -3.04 1.89 6.73
CA ASP A 285 -2.71 0.46 6.59
C ASP A 285 -1.72 0.22 5.45
N THR A 286 -1.42 1.26 4.66
CA THR A 286 -0.48 1.23 3.55
C THR A 286 0.38 2.49 3.55
N LEU A 287 1.69 2.33 3.42
CA LEU A 287 2.63 3.43 3.31
C LEU A 287 3.79 3.06 2.40
N THR A 288 4.39 4.03 1.75
CA THR A 288 5.60 3.84 0.96
C THR A 288 6.83 4.01 1.84
N ILE A 289 7.76 3.06 1.74
CA ILE A 289 9.10 3.15 2.31
C ILE A 289 10.02 3.60 1.21
N ASP A 290 10.66 4.76 1.42
CA ASP A 290 11.51 5.37 0.42
C ASP A 290 12.77 4.55 0.16
N ALA A 291 13.37 4.75 -1.02
CA ALA A 291 14.66 4.18 -1.36
C ALA A 291 15.71 4.54 -0.29
N TYR A 292 16.42 3.54 0.23
CA TYR A 292 17.41 3.70 1.33
C TYR A 292 16.86 4.44 2.56
N GLY A 293 15.54 4.42 2.72
CA GLY A 293 14.83 5.04 3.82
C GLY A 293 14.39 4.04 4.89
N TRP A 294 13.82 4.59 5.93
CA TRP A 294 13.20 3.81 7.00
C TRP A 294 11.87 4.43 7.41
N THR A 295 10.98 3.60 7.91
CA THR A 295 9.74 4.05 8.56
C THR A 295 9.49 3.26 9.83
N LEU A 296 9.16 3.98 10.90
CA LEU A 296 8.71 3.41 12.16
C LEU A 296 7.18 3.48 12.22
N ILE A 297 6.56 2.33 12.26
CA ILE A 297 5.12 2.20 12.46
C ILE A 297 4.81 1.62 13.83
N ARG A 298 3.65 1.99 14.40
CA ARG A 298 3.12 1.41 15.64
C ARG A 298 1.72 0.88 15.40
N PHE A 299 1.42 -0.31 15.88
CA PHE A 299 0.08 -0.87 15.77
C PHE A 299 -0.30 -1.68 17.02
N ARG A 300 -1.61 -1.88 17.21
CA ARG A 300 -2.13 -2.80 18.20
C ARG A 300 -2.28 -4.18 17.58
N ALA A 301 -1.63 -5.17 18.15
CA ALA A 301 -1.84 -6.56 17.80
C ALA A 301 -3.07 -7.10 18.56
N ASP A 302 -4.24 -6.58 18.21
CA ASP A 302 -5.53 -6.87 18.85
C ASP A 302 -6.40 -7.83 18.04
N ASN A 303 -6.07 -8.04 16.78
CA ASN A 303 -6.81 -8.89 15.86
C ASN A 303 -6.14 -10.28 15.79
N PRO A 304 -6.81 -11.36 16.28
CA PRO A 304 -6.22 -12.70 16.22
C PRO A 304 -6.13 -13.24 14.80
N GLY A 305 -4.98 -13.83 14.44
CA GLY A 305 -4.78 -14.39 13.08
C GLY A 305 -3.34 -14.33 12.60
N LEU A 306 -3.16 -14.74 11.36
CA LEU A 306 -1.94 -14.56 10.56
C LEU A 306 -2.15 -13.38 9.61
N TRP A 307 -1.38 -12.32 9.81
CA TRP A 307 -1.55 -11.06 9.08
C TRP A 307 -0.30 -10.76 8.27
N ALA A 308 -0.47 -10.70 6.95
CA ALA A 308 0.64 -10.37 6.06
C ALA A 308 1.05 -8.90 6.20
N LEU A 309 2.35 -8.66 6.21
CA LEU A 309 2.98 -7.39 5.92
C LEU A 309 3.85 -7.60 4.68
N HIS A 310 3.56 -6.90 3.61
CA HIS A 310 4.24 -7.14 2.34
C HIS A 310 4.32 -5.88 1.48
N CYS A 311 5.29 -5.85 0.57
CA CYS A 311 5.28 -4.87 -0.51
C CYS A 311 4.10 -5.16 -1.44
N HIS A 312 3.34 -4.14 -1.82
CA HIS A 312 2.16 -4.32 -2.67
C HIS A 312 2.48 -4.29 -4.17
N ILE A 313 3.73 -4.02 -4.56
CA ILE A 313 4.20 -4.29 -5.91
C ILE A 313 4.16 -5.80 -6.11
N SER A 314 3.33 -6.27 -7.06
CA SER A 314 2.98 -7.68 -7.19
C SER A 314 4.20 -8.60 -7.35
N TRP A 315 5.15 -8.24 -8.19
CA TRP A 315 6.36 -9.07 -8.39
C TRP A 315 7.37 -8.95 -7.27
N HIS A 316 7.39 -7.84 -6.49
CA HIS A 316 8.21 -7.76 -5.28
C HIS A 316 7.69 -8.74 -4.22
N MET A 317 6.35 -8.80 -4.05
CA MET A 317 5.73 -9.78 -3.17
C MET A 317 6.03 -11.21 -3.63
N GLU A 318 5.87 -11.51 -4.92
CA GLU A 318 6.18 -12.81 -5.50
C GLU A 318 7.67 -13.16 -5.42
N SER A 319 8.56 -12.16 -5.46
CA SER A 319 10.00 -12.34 -5.25
C SER A 319 10.35 -12.70 -3.81
N GLY A 320 9.43 -12.54 -2.86
CA GLY A 320 9.60 -12.88 -1.46
C GLY A 320 9.52 -11.74 -0.46
N LEU A 321 9.12 -10.51 -0.87
CA LEU A 321 9.01 -9.35 0.01
C LEU A 321 7.71 -9.39 0.82
N LEU A 322 7.61 -10.40 1.69
CA LEU A 322 6.49 -10.69 2.55
C LEU A 322 6.95 -11.27 3.89
N MET A 323 6.28 -10.89 4.95
CA MET A 323 6.34 -11.53 6.27
C MET A 323 4.94 -11.61 6.88
N GLN A 324 4.81 -12.30 8.01
CA GLN A 324 3.54 -12.34 8.72
C GLN A 324 3.70 -12.05 10.21
N PHE A 325 2.64 -11.51 10.80
CA PHE A 325 2.44 -11.48 12.25
C PHE A 325 1.44 -12.58 12.63
N GLN A 326 1.86 -13.49 13.51
CA GLN A 326 0.98 -14.42 14.21
C GLN A 326 0.49 -13.73 15.47
N SER A 327 -0.69 -13.12 15.40
CA SER A 327 -1.22 -12.24 16.44
C SER A 327 -2.23 -12.96 17.32
N ARG A 328 -2.16 -12.73 18.66
CA ARG A 328 -3.11 -13.23 19.65
C ARG A 328 -3.16 -14.77 19.72
N ASN A 329 -2.02 -15.38 20.00
CA ASN A 329 -1.94 -16.84 20.21
C ASN A 329 -2.87 -17.32 21.32
N ASP A 330 -3.10 -16.49 22.35
CA ASP A 330 -4.04 -16.73 23.45
C ASP A 330 -5.45 -17.04 22.94
N ILE A 331 -5.88 -16.40 21.86
CA ILE A 331 -7.17 -16.66 21.22
C ILE A 331 -7.06 -17.77 20.16
N MET A 332 -6.04 -17.71 19.29
CA MET A 332 -5.88 -18.66 18.19
C MET A 332 -5.70 -20.11 18.67
N SER A 333 -5.11 -20.32 19.85
CA SER A 333 -4.94 -21.66 20.44
C SER A 333 -6.27 -22.39 20.68
N GLN A 334 -7.36 -21.63 20.80
CA GLN A 334 -8.71 -22.17 21.01
C GLN A 334 -9.43 -22.49 19.69
N TRP A 335 -8.86 -22.09 18.55
CA TRP A 335 -9.50 -22.29 17.25
C TRP A 335 -9.42 -23.73 16.78
N THR A 336 -10.44 -24.13 16.03
CA THR A 336 -10.47 -25.40 15.31
C THR A 336 -10.70 -25.10 13.84
N ILE A 337 -9.76 -25.51 13.00
CA ILE A 337 -9.92 -25.39 11.56
C ILE A 337 -10.97 -26.41 11.09
N PRO A 338 -12.01 -25.99 10.36
CA PRO A 338 -13.02 -26.89 9.84
C PRO A 338 -12.42 -27.98 8.92
N SER A 339 -12.96 -29.18 8.98
CA SER A 339 -12.40 -30.33 8.26
C SER A 339 -12.43 -30.18 6.73
N ASP A 340 -13.43 -29.48 6.20
CA ASP A 340 -13.53 -29.15 4.77
C ASP A 340 -12.43 -28.17 4.33
N VAL A 341 -12.06 -27.20 5.19
CA VAL A 341 -10.93 -26.31 4.92
C VAL A 341 -9.60 -27.07 4.96
N LEU A 342 -9.42 -28.00 5.92
CA LEU A 342 -8.22 -28.84 5.97
C LEU A 342 -8.11 -29.76 4.74
N ALA A 343 -9.24 -30.24 4.22
CA ALA A 343 -9.28 -31.10 3.04
C ALA A 343 -8.81 -30.39 1.74
N LEU A 344 -8.93 -29.06 1.64
CA LEU A 344 -8.49 -28.29 0.48
C LEU A 344 -6.96 -28.39 0.23
N CYS A 345 -6.19 -28.78 1.25
CA CYS A 345 -4.73 -28.87 1.19
C CYS A 345 -4.25 -30.32 1.14
N SER A 346 -5.16 -31.30 0.99
CA SER A 346 -4.85 -32.72 1.04
C SER A 346 -4.72 -33.37 -0.35
N SER A 347 -4.87 -32.59 -1.44
CA SER A 347 -4.82 -33.03 -2.84
C SER A 347 -3.45 -32.78 -3.48
#